data_7505ea97a7e67bc5272a194ab46caa9e
#
_entry.id   7505ea97a7e67bc5272a194ab46caa9e
#
_cell.length_a   1.000
_cell.length_b   1.000
_cell.length_c   1.000
_cell.angle_alpha   90.00
_cell.angle_beta   90.00
_cell.angle_gamma   90.00
#
_symmetry.space_group_name_H-M   'P 1'
#
loop_
_entity.id
_entity.type
_entity.pdbx_description
1 polymer ?
#
loop_
_entity_poly.entity_id
_entity_poly.type
_entity_poly.pdbx_seq_one_letter_code
_entity_poly.pdbx_strand_id
1 'polypeptide(L)'
;VERSRGLGDVYKRQLEPKCREHAICQKYGAVFIIGIGCQLGDGKKHDGRAPDYDDYTTKGLNDLPGLNGDLLLWDNVLQRSIELSSMGIRVDKEALQRQLKEEKEEKRLELYFHKRLMNDTLPLSIGGGIGQSRLCMFYLRKAHIGEIQASIWPEDMRKECEELEIHLI
;
A
#
# COMPACT_ATOMS: atom_id res chain seq x y z
N VAL A 1 -13.22 13.92 -1.08
CA VAL A 1 -12.69 12.56 -1.20
C VAL A 1 -13.88 11.62 -1.39
N GLU A 2 -14.09 11.18 -2.61
CA GLU A 2 -15.09 10.15 -2.87
C GLU A 2 -14.61 8.84 -2.26
N ARG A 3 -15.35 8.32 -1.30
CA ARG A 3 -15.03 7.08 -0.61
C ARG A 3 -15.39 5.91 -1.52
N SER A 4 -14.41 5.35 -2.19
CA SER A 4 -14.61 4.17 -3.02
C SER A 4 -14.93 2.96 -2.12
N ARG A 5 -16.10 2.39 -2.29
CA ARG A 5 -16.42 1.06 -1.77
C ARG A 5 -15.59 0.04 -2.52
N GLY A 6 -14.49 -0.40 -1.95
CA GLY A 6 -13.55 -1.37 -2.51
C GLY A 6 -13.31 -1.21 -4.02
N LEU A 7 -12.15 -0.78 -4.43
CA LEU A 7 -11.78 -0.56 -5.85
C LEU A 7 -12.17 -1.74 -6.75
N GLY A 8 -12.23 -2.95 -6.19
CA GLY A 8 -12.63 -4.17 -6.90
C GLY A 8 -14.11 -4.25 -7.24
N ASP A 9 -14.97 -3.69 -6.41
CA ASP A 9 -16.42 -3.94 -6.52
C ASP A 9 -17.18 -2.91 -7.32
N VAL A 10 -16.68 -1.68 -7.41
CA VAL A 10 -17.47 -0.57 -7.99
C VAL A 10 -16.82 0.02 -9.24
N TYR A 11 -15.49 0.03 -9.37
CA TYR A 11 -14.83 0.71 -10.47
C TYR A 11 -14.07 -0.25 -11.37
N LYS A 12 -14.59 -0.42 -12.59
CA LYS A 12 -13.92 -1.17 -13.68
C LYS A 12 -13.42 -2.57 -13.27
N ARG A 13 -14.30 -3.42 -12.76
CA ARG A 13 -14.03 -4.83 -12.40
C ARG A 13 -13.28 -5.65 -13.46
N GLN A 14 -13.38 -5.25 -14.73
CA GLN A 14 -12.72 -5.93 -15.85
C GLN A 14 -11.23 -5.63 -15.93
N LEU A 15 -10.72 -4.62 -15.22
CA LEU A 15 -9.31 -4.27 -15.26
C LEU A 15 -8.50 -5.10 -14.28
N GLU A 16 -7.27 -5.39 -14.66
CA GLU A 16 -6.27 -5.92 -13.75
C GLU A 16 -6.08 -4.98 -12.53
N PRO A 17 -5.71 -5.49 -11.34
CA PRO A 17 -5.63 -4.68 -10.11
C PRO A 17 -4.87 -3.36 -10.28
N LYS A 18 -3.65 -3.39 -10.79
CA LYS A 18 -2.86 -2.17 -11.03
C LYS A 18 -3.51 -1.20 -12.03
N CYS A 19 -4.21 -1.72 -13.03
CA CYS A 19 -4.93 -0.89 -14.00
C CYS A 19 -6.14 -0.18 -13.38
N ARG A 20 -6.78 -0.79 -12.37
CA ARG A 20 -7.87 -0.16 -11.60
C ARG A 20 -7.36 1.06 -10.83
N GLU A 21 -6.22 0.92 -10.16
CA GLU A 21 -5.55 2.02 -9.44
C GLU A 21 -5.18 3.16 -10.37
N HIS A 22 -4.58 2.86 -11.53
CA HIS A 22 -4.28 3.86 -12.55
C HIS A 22 -5.52 4.61 -13.00
N ALA A 23 -6.60 3.90 -13.33
CA ALA A 23 -7.83 4.50 -13.83
C ALA A 23 -8.50 5.42 -12.79
N ILE A 24 -8.50 5.03 -11.51
CA ILE A 24 -9.10 5.85 -10.45
C ILE A 24 -8.23 7.07 -10.13
N CYS A 25 -6.90 6.91 -10.07
CA CYS A 25 -5.96 8.01 -9.85
C CYS A 25 -5.97 9.00 -11.01
N GLN A 26 -6.05 8.53 -12.26
CA GLN A 26 -6.18 9.39 -13.43
C GLN A 26 -7.44 10.26 -13.36
N LYS A 27 -8.54 9.70 -12.85
CA LYS A 27 -9.81 10.42 -12.75
C LYS A 27 -9.81 11.47 -11.63
N TYR A 28 -9.26 11.13 -10.45
CA TYR A 28 -9.39 11.95 -9.23
C TYR A 28 -8.09 12.65 -8.82
N GLY A 29 -6.97 12.35 -9.42
CA GLY A 29 -5.65 12.90 -9.09
C GLY A 29 -5.01 12.26 -7.87
N ALA A 30 -5.75 12.08 -6.80
CA ALA A 30 -5.31 11.43 -5.56
C ALA A 30 -6.43 10.59 -4.97
N VAL A 31 -6.10 9.40 -4.47
CA VAL A 31 -7.05 8.50 -3.82
C VAL A 31 -6.41 7.83 -2.59
N PHE A 32 -7.22 7.60 -1.57
CA PHE A 32 -6.83 6.79 -0.43
C PHE A 32 -7.61 5.47 -0.49
N ILE A 33 -6.89 4.38 -0.73
CA ILE A 33 -7.47 3.03 -0.82
C ILE A 33 -7.47 2.43 0.56
N ILE A 34 -8.61 1.95 1.04
CA ILE A 34 -8.75 1.32 2.35
C ILE A 34 -9.00 -0.18 2.23
N GLY A 35 -8.66 -0.93 3.28
CA GLY A 35 -8.95 -2.35 3.39
C GLY A 35 -8.05 -3.23 2.52
N ILE A 36 -6.78 -2.85 2.38
CA ILE A 36 -5.80 -3.65 1.64
C ILE A 36 -5.48 -4.92 2.42
N GLY A 37 -5.57 -6.07 1.75
CA GLY A 37 -5.43 -7.40 2.36
C GLY A 37 -6.77 -8.14 2.53
N CYS A 38 -7.90 -7.42 2.51
CA CYS A 38 -9.23 -8.04 2.55
C CYS A 38 -9.62 -8.72 1.24
N GLN A 39 -10.54 -9.65 1.35
CA GLN A 39 -11.20 -10.20 0.17
C GLN A 39 -12.14 -9.17 -0.46
N LEU A 40 -12.05 -9.07 -1.77
CA LEU A 40 -12.98 -8.32 -2.61
C LEU A 40 -14.25 -9.16 -2.88
N GLY A 41 -15.27 -8.53 -3.42
CA GLY A 41 -16.52 -9.22 -3.76
C GLY A 41 -16.40 -10.35 -4.79
N ASP A 42 -15.26 -10.45 -5.49
CA ASP A 42 -14.92 -11.56 -6.38
C ASP A 42 -14.16 -12.70 -5.66
N GLY A 43 -13.97 -12.59 -4.34
CA GLY A 43 -13.27 -13.58 -3.51
C GLY A 43 -11.74 -13.49 -3.58
N LYS A 44 -11.17 -12.58 -4.37
CA LYS A 44 -9.72 -12.35 -4.44
C LYS A 44 -9.31 -11.24 -3.47
N LYS A 45 -8.08 -11.29 -2.99
CA LYS A 45 -7.50 -10.16 -2.24
C LYS A 45 -7.10 -9.06 -3.21
N HIS A 46 -7.23 -7.79 -2.77
CA HIS A 46 -6.75 -6.65 -3.56
C HIS A 46 -5.23 -6.71 -3.71
N ASP A 47 -4.54 -6.91 -2.60
CA ASP A 47 -3.08 -7.09 -2.53
C ASP A 47 -2.74 -7.91 -1.27
N GLY A 48 -1.50 -8.45 -1.22
CA GLY A 48 -1.00 -9.18 -0.06
C GLY A 48 -0.59 -8.24 1.07
N ARG A 49 -0.99 -8.59 2.30
CA ARG A 49 -0.52 -7.94 3.53
C ARG A 49 -0.05 -8.99 4.53
N ALA A 50 0.99 -8.66 5.29
CA ALA A 50 1.43 -9.50 6.39
C ALA A 50 0.34 -9.57 7.46
N PRO A 51 -0.04 -10.79 7.93
CA PRO A 51 -1.16 -10.95 8.86
C PRO A 51 -0.87 -10.44 10.27
N ASP A 52 0.35 -10.10 10.56
CA ASP A 52 0.86 -9.69 11.86
C ASP A 52 1.34 -8.23 11.90
N TYR A 53 0.84 -7.40 10.97
CA TYR A 53 1.24 -6.00 10.88
C TYR A 53 0.02 -5.07 10.96
N ASP A 54 -0.64 -4.78 9.85
CA ASP A 54 -1.84 -3.93 9.84
C ASP A 54 -3.12 -4.75 10.02
N ASP A 55 -4.10 -4.16 10.71
CA ASP A 55 -5.44 -4.73 10.82
C ASP A 55 -6.23 -4.48 9.53
N TYR A 56 -6.39 -5.54 8.74
CA TYR A 56 -7.16 -5.51 7.50
C TYR A 56 -8.50 -6.26 7.60
N THR A 57 -8.86 -6.75 8.78
CA THR A 57 -10.09 -7.55 8.98
C THR A 57 -11.14 -6.89 9.86
N THR A 58 -10.75 -5.98 10.75
CA THR A 58 -11.69 -5.25 11.58
C THR A 58 -12.49 -4.27 10.73
N LYS A 59 -13.79 -4.21 10.97
CA LYS A 59 -14.67 -3.28 10.26
C LYS A 59 -14.38 -1.84 10.69
N GLY A 60 -14.12 -1.01 9.70
CA GLY A 60 -13.90 0.41 9.85
C GLY A 60 -15.12 1.24 9.46
N LEU A 61 -14.88 2.36 8.82
CA LEU A 61 -15.93 3.27 8.34
C LEU A 61 -16.86 2.57 7.34
N ASN A 62 -18.17 2.78 7.50
CA ASN A 62 -19.22 2.22 6.65
C ASN A 62 -19.27 0.67 6.63
N ASP A 63 -18.90 0.02 7.73
CA ASP A 63 -18.85 -1.44 7.86
C ASP A 63 -17.93 -2.15 6.85
N LEU A 64 -17.04 -1.41 6.19
CA LEU A 64 -16.04 -1.98 5.31
C LEU A 64 -14.88 -2.55 6.14
N PRO A 65 -14.37 -3.74 5.80
CA PRO A 65 -13.24 -4.32 6.50
C PRO A 65 -11.96 -3.55 6.20
N GLY A 66 -11.08 -3.51 7.20
CA GLY A 66 -9.74 -2.96 7.13
C GLY A 66 -9.59 -1.58 7.74
N LEU A 67 -8.59 -1.48 8.60
CA LEU A 67 -8.17 -0.24 9.26
C LEU A 67 -6.83 0.25 8.74
N ASN A 68 -6.50 -0.13 7.52
CA ASN A 68 -5.28 0.24 6.80
C ASN A 68 -5.63 0.89 5.45
N GLY A 69 -4.65 1.50 4.83
CA GLY A 69 -4.83 2.03 3.49
C GLY A 69 -3.56 2.64 2.91
N ASP A 70 -3.60 2.82 1.59
CA ASP A 70 -2.52 3.38 0.81
C ASP A 70 -2.97 4.66 0.11
N LEU A 71 -2.12 5.68 0.18
CA LEU A 71 -2.31 6.93 -0.56
C LEU A 71 -1.64 6.80 -1.92
N LEU A 72 -2.45 6.86 -2.96
CA LEU A 72 -1.99 6.86 -4.35
C LEU A 72 -2.22 8.22 -4.99
N LEU A 73 -1.26 8.65 -5.79
CA LEU A 73 -1.32 9.87 -6.57
C LEU A 73 -1.19 9.55 -8.05
N TRP A 74 -1.82 10.37 -8.89
CA TRP A 74 -1.56 10.35 -10.33
C TRP A 74 -0.32 11.17 -10.64
N ASP A 75 0.70 10.52 -11.19
CA ASP A 75 1.92 11.20 -11.62
C ASP A 75 1.80 11.59 -13.10
N ASN A 76 1.81 12.91 -13.35
CA ASN A 76 1.68 13.45 -14.70
C ASN A 76 2.96 13.30 -15.53
N VAL A 77 4.12 13.09 -14.91
CA VAL A 77 5.37 12.85 -15.63
C VAL A 77 5.40 11.42 -16.13
N LEU A 78 5.14 10.49 -15.22
CA LEU A 78 5.19 9.05 -15.50
C LEU A 78 3.89 8.51 -16.14
N GLN A 79 2.83 9.33 -16.20
CA GLN A 79 1.49 8.94 -16.69
C GLN A 79 0.96 7.67 -16.03
N ARG A 80 1.16 7.55 -14.72
CA ARG A 80 0.76 6.38 -13.92
C ARG A 80 0.44 6.75 -12.48
N SER A 81 -0.27 5.86 -11.78
CA SER A 81 -0.41 5.98 -10.34
C SER A 81 0.89 5.61 -9.63
N ILE A 82 1.21 6.34 -8.58
CA ILE A 82 2.30 6.03 -7.66
C ILE A 82 1.74 5.91 -6.24
N GLU A 83 2.17 4.90 -5.51
CA GLU A 83 1.92 4.78 -4.08
C GLU A 83 2.90 5.69 -3.34
N LEU A 84 2.36 6.67 -2.63
CA LEU A 84 3.16 7.62 -1.87
C LEU A 84 3.34 7.19 -0.41
N SER A 85 2.29 6.65 0.18
CA SER A 85 2.26 6.32 1.61
C SER A 85 1.39 5.11 1.84
N SER A 86 1.80 4.27 2.79
CA SER A 86 1.01 3.18 3.34
C SER A 86 0.89 3.35 4.85
N MET A 87 -0.31 3.17 5.40
CA MET A 87 -0.57 3.38 6.82
C MET A 87 -1.69 2.49 7.34
N GLY A 88 -1.72 2.27 8.65
CA GLY A 88 -2.76 1.48 9.26
C GLY A 88 -2.72 1.48 10.78
N ILE A 89 -3.83 1.11 11.37
CA ILE A 89 -3.88 0.68 12.76
C ILE A 89 -3.26 -0.71 12.79
N ARG A 90 -2.32 -0.91 13.71
CA ARG A 90 -1.66 -2.21 13.86
C ARG A 90 -2.61 -3.21 14.50
N VAL A 91 -2.39 -4.48 14.23
CA VAL A 91 -3.19 -5.55 14.82
C VAL A 91 -3.24 -5.45 16.35
N ASP A 92 -4.42 -5.58 16.92
CA ASP A 92 -4.62 -5.97 18.29
C ASP A 92 -4.59 -7.50 18.40
N LYS A 93 -4.79 -8.05 19.59
CA LYS A 93 -4.74 -9.50 19.81
C LYS A 93 -5.85 -10.26 19.07
N GLU A 94 -7.03 -9.68 18.96
CA GLU A 94 -8.17 -10.27 18.28
C GLU A 94 -7.96 -10.28 16.75
N ALA A 95 -7.49 -9.18 16.20
CA ALA A 95 -7.16 -9.07 14.78
C ALA A 95 -5.99 -9.98 14.41
N LEU A 96 -4.94 -10.01 15.25
CA LEU A 96 -3.79 -10.90 15.06
C LEU A 96 -4.19 -12.36 14.97
N GLN A 97 -4.98 -12.86 15.94
CA GLN A 97 -5.46 -14.24 15.93
C GLN A 97 -6.29 -14.56 14.70
N ARG A 98 -7.21 -13.65 14.34
CA ARG A 98 -8.10 -13.81 13.20
C ARG A 98 -7.32 -13.87 11.90
N GLN A 99 -6.39 -12.94 11.68
CA GLN A 99 -5.59 -12.83 10.46
C GLN A 99 -4.61 -13.99 10.32
N LEU A 100 -3.93 -14.40 11.40
CA LEU A 100 -3.04 -15.56 11.37
C LEU A 100 -3.79 -16.86 11.08
N LYS A 101 -5.02 -17.00 11.57
CA LYS A 101 -5.87 -18.16 11.27
C LYS A 101 -6.31 -18.16 9.81
N GLU A 102 -6.70 -17.03 9.25
CA GLU A 102 -7.06 -16.89 7.82
C GLU A 102 -5.90 -17.27 6.89
N GLU A 103 -4.67 -16.87 7.26
CA GLU A 103 -3.45 -17.19 6.49
C GLU A 103 -2.84 -18.56 6.82
N LYS A 104 -3.41 -19.31 7.79
CA LYS A 104 -2.89 -20.61 8.29
C LYS A 104 -1.46 -20.49 8.86
N GLU A 105 -1.19 -19.39 9.53
CA GLU A 105 0.12 -19.03 10.09
C GLU A 105 0.09 -18.95 11.63
N GLU A 106 -0.82 -19.68 12.29
CA GLU A 106 -1.01 -19.63 13.75
C GLU A 106 0.26 -19.94 14.54
N LYS A 107 1.21 -20.65 13.93
CA LYS A 107 2.53 -20.92 14.55
C LYS A 107 3.29 -19.64 14.90
N ARG A 108 3.01 -18.53 14.23
CA ARG A 108 3.64 -17.23 14.53
C ARG A 108 3.26 -16.69 15.90
N LEU A 109 2.17 -17.16 16.51
CA LEU A 109 1.80 -16.77 17.88
C LEU A 109 2.90 -17.10 18.91
N GLU A 110 3.79 -18.04 18.60
CA GLU A 110 4.94 -18.38 19.42
C GLU A 110 6.11 -17.38 19.36
N LEU A 111 6.10 -16.45 18.40
CA LEU A 111 7.15 -15.45 18.25
C LEU A 111 7.08 -14.39 19.38
N TYR A 112 8.20 -13.74 19.63
CA TYR A 112 8.37 -12.81 20.75
C TYR A 112 7.34 -11.66 20.75
N PHE A 113 7.19 -10.97 19.62
CA PHE A 113 6.23 -9.87 19.49
C PHE A 113 4.79 -10.35 19.71
N HIS A 114 4.41 -11.47 19.08
CA HIS A 114 3.05 -12.01 19.13
C HIS A 114 2.68 -12.43 20.56
N LYS A 115 3.56 -13.13 21.26
CA LYS A 115 3.34 -13.49 22.69
C LYS A 115 3.12 -12.27 23.57
N ARG A 116 3.89 -11.20 23.35
CA ARG A 116 3.74 -9.97 24.13
C ARG A 116 2.43 -9.26 23.83
N LEU A 117 2.03 -9.21 22.55
CA LEU A 117 0.75 -8.62 22.17
C LEU A 117 -0.42 -9.41 22.74
N MET A 118 -0.37 -10.74 22.67
CA MET A 118 -1.39 -11.63 23.24
C MET A 118 -1.53 -11.51 24.77
N ASN A 119 -0.45 -11.18 25.46
CA ASN A 119 -0.41 -10.99 26.90
C ASN A 119 -0.68 -9.54 27.35
N ASP A 120 -1.15 -8.68 26.48
CA ASP A 120 -1.41 -7.24 26.75
C ASP A 120 -0.20 -6.50 27.33
N THR A 121 1.03 -6.91 26.96
CA THR A 121 2.27 -6.26 27.42
C THR A 121 2.83 -5.26 26.41
N LEU A 122 2.13 -5.03 25.31
CA LEU A 122 2.46 -4.01 24.31
C LEU A 122 1.30 -3.03 24.17
N PRO A 123 1.60 -1.74 23.96
CA PRO A 123 0.56 -0.75 23.66
C PRO A 123 -0.02 -1.00 22.26
N LEU A 124 -1.28 -0.65 22.08
CA LEU A 124 -1.87 -0.54 20.75
C LEU A 124 -1.18 0.59 19.98
N SER A 125 -1.03 0.42 18.69
CA SER A 125 -0.28 1.37 17.88
C SER A 125 -0.92 1.60 16.51
N ILE A 126 -0.59 2.75 15.95
CA ILE A 126 -0.87 3.15 14.57
C ILE A 126 0.46 3.52 13.93
N GLY A 127 0.60 3.29 12.66
CA GLY A 127 1.81 3.69 11.96
C GLY A 127 1.59 3.85 10.48
N GLY A 128 2.56 4.49 9.86
CA GLY A 128 2.60 4.68 8.43
C GLY A 128 3.99 5.07 7.97
N GLY A 129 4.23 4.91 6.68
CA GLY A 129 5.46 5.32 6.03
C GLY A 129 5.15 6.18 4.81
N ILE A 130 5.92 7.24 4.62
CA ILE A 130 5.90 8.05 3.40
C ILE A 130 7.15 7.72 2.61
N GLY A 131 7.00 7.39 1.34
CA GLY A 131 8.11 7.20 0.41
C GLY A 131 8.80 8.54 0.13
N GLN A 132 9.84 8.89 0.89
CA GLN A 132 10.52 10.19 0.78
C GLN A 132 10.99 10.49 -0.64
N SER A 133 11.66 9.54 -1.27
CA SER A 133 12.15 9.72 -2.65
C SER A 133 10.99 9.83 -3.65
N ARG A 134 9.92 9.06 -3.48
CA ARG A 134 8.71 9.18 -4.32
C ARG A 134 8.04 10.53 -4.15
N LEU A 135 7.96 11.04 -2.92
CA LEU A 135 7.43 12.37 -2.63
C LEU A 135 8.26 13.46 -3.33
N CYS A 136 9.59 13.38 -3.23
CA CYS A 136 10.49 14.30 -3.91
C CYS A 136 10.35 14.21 -5.44
N MET A 137 10.30 13.00 -6.01
CA MET A 137 10.06 12.82 -7.45
C MET A 137 8.77 13.51 -7.89
N PHE A 138 7.69 13.29 -7.16
CA PHE A 138 6.38 13.86 -7.48
C PHE A 138 6.40 15.39 -7.46
N TYR A 139 6.92 15.99 -6.39
CA TYR A 139 6.98 17.46 -6.26
C TYR A 139 7.97 18.11 -7.23
N LEU A 140 9.12 17.50 -7.45
CA LEU A 140 10.15 18.00 -8.37
C LEU A 140 9.90 17.60 -9.83
N ARG A 141 8.82 16.85 -10.09
CA ARG A 141 8.41 16.39 -11.42
C ARG A 141 9.52 15.61 -12.11
N LYS A 142 10.12 14.66 -11.41
CA LYS A 142 11.22 13.84 -11.88
C LYS A 142 10.71 12.52 -12.48
N ALA A 143 11.40 12.07 -13.54
CA ALA A 143 11.05 10.85 -14.26
C ALA A 143 11.68 9.58 -13.65
N HIS A 144 12.81 9.71 -12.98
CA HIS A 144 13.53 8.58 -12.41
C HIS A 144 13.97 8.85 -10.96
N ILE A 145 13.91 7.83 -10.12
CA ILE A 145 14.30 7.96 -8.71
C ILE A 145 15.78 8.32 -8.52
N GLY A 146 16.63 7.96 -9.48
CA GLY A 146 18.04 8.33 -9.52
C GLY A 146 18.33 9.81 -9.67
N GLU A 147 17.32 10.63 -10.04
CA GLU A 147 17.43 12.09 -10.01
C GLU A 147 17.24 12.67 -8.59
N ILE A 148 16.84 11.82 -7.63
CA ILE A 148 16.52 12.22 -6.25
C ILE A 148 17.49 11.59 -5.25
N GLN A 149 17.92 10.36 -5.51
CA GLN A 149 18.82 9.64 -4.61
C GLN A 149 19.94 8.96 -5.36
N ALA A 150 21.13 9.04 -4.80
CA ALA A 150 22.29 8.32 -5.30
C ALA A 150 22.14 6.81 -5.07
N SER A 151 22.51 6.02 -6.06
CA SER A 151 22.53 4.56 -5.98
C SER A 151 23.52 3.99 -7.01
N ILE A 152 23.69 2.67 -6.98
CA ILE A 152 24.42 1.96 -8.03
C ILE A 152 23.41 1.52 -9.08
N TRP A 153 23.48 2.13 -10.24
CA TRP A 153 22.59 1.85 -11.36
C TRP A 153 23.27 0.95 -12.38
N PRO A 154 22.57 -0.04 -12.96
CA PRO A 154 23.06 -0.85 -14.07
C PRO A 154 23.50 0.04 -15.25
N GLU A 155 24.51 -0.40 -15.99
CA GLU A 155 25.11 0.40 -17.08
C GLU A 155 24.13 0.65 -18.24
N ASP A 156 23.28 -0.32 -18.55
CA ASP A 156 22.21 -0.19 -19.53
C ASP A 156 21.19 0.89 -19.12
N MET A 157 20.78 0.89 -17.86
CA MET A 157 19.87 1.91 -17.31
C MET A 157 20.51 3.31 -17.35
N ARG A 158 21.80 3.42 -17.05
CA ARG A 158 22.52 4.70 -17.11
C ARG A 158 22.52 5.28 -18.53
N LYS A 159 22.78 4.42 -19.53
CA LYS A 159 22.76 4.82 -20.93
C LYS A 159 21.35 5.24 -21.39
N GLU A 160 20.34 4.46 -21.00
CA GLU A 160 18.95 4.82 -21.32
C GLU A 160 18.55 6.16 -20.69
N CYS A 161 18.94 6.41 -19.44
CA CYS A 161 18.69 7.70 -18.78
C CYS A 161 19.43 8.84 -19.48
N GLU A 162 20.67 8.63 -19.91
CA GLU A 162 21.45 9.64 -20.64
C GLU A 162 20.82 9.98 -21.99
N GLU A 163 20.37 8.97 -22.75
CA GLU A 163 19.65 9.16 -24.02
C GLU A 163 18.33 9.93 -23.86
N LEU A 164 17.69 9.81 -22.69
CA LEU A 164 16.45 10.50 -22.35
C LEU A 164 16.67 11.84 -21.61
N GLU A 165 17.93 12.31 -21.51
CA GLU A 165 18.31 13.52 -20.77
C GLU A 165 17.91 13.48 -19.28
N ILE A 166 17.87 12.28 -18.68
CA ILE A 166 17.59 12.06 -17.26
C ILE A 166 18.94 12.02 -16.52
N HIS A 167 19.19 13.01 -15.67
CA HIS A 167 20.45 13.15 -14.93
C HIS A 167 20.39 12.39 -13.59
N LEU A 168 21.08 11.26 -13.54
CA LEU A 168 21.25 10.48 -12.30
C LEU A 168 22.30 11.13 -11.38
N ILE A 169 22.02 11.19 -10.05
CA ILE A 169 22.94 11.71 -9.03
C ILE A 169 23.73 10.59 -8.35
#